data_748cba6f9e174d381e46754a96bee045
#
_entry.id   748cba6f9e174d381e46754a96bee045
#
_cell.length_a   1.000
_cell.length_b   1.000
_cell.length_c   1.000
_cell.angle_alpha   90.00
_cell.angle_beta   90.00
_cell.angle_gamma   90.00
#
_symmetry.space_group_name_H-M   'P 1'
#
loop_
_entity.id
_entity.type
_entity.pdbx_description
1 polymer ?
#
loop_
_entity_poly.entity_id
_entity_poly.type
_entity_poly.pdbx_seq_one_letter_code
_entity_poly.pdbx_strand_id
1 'polypeptide(L)'
;MSGTTTALQTVGGTRGDNARKKTTMQRNKISAARSLQRENHRFFSSRNTTTTTTTTTTTTAAMSTESTPTSDDENNNSNKKDRFFLNFFGFPFPLVPFLFRETKVEKIYENVYAFTQQQGIGFGLGVSTNVRMTVIKLKDGTLWVKDPIAPTEECIALMKETFGEDYRVSSVVLGTTMYEHKIFLPSFARAHKNAKVFVVPGQFSFPVQLPNPLLGISNATELLDSSNPPPEWLDEIQYEILGTFNLFWSQYRYSEGTFFHKKSKTLLVTDAAVYVDGENPPDIIPKEELRDLGSEESFTIKLLRGLNFKGGRDVERANDVSDEINGWRRMTLFSLFIAPDAKNIINPAKSFNAMKNKFVVSPIVYVIVFQFFREEIREWKKNCQRRFIGANRVVASHFPASKKATAKDFYLAFKFADSDSEVPSYYSDPLDLGSLELVQKVLNFIKVYD
;
A
#
# COMPACT_ATOMS: atom_id res chain seq x y z
N MET A 1 -55.60 -20.00 -52.73
CA MET A 1 -55.93 -21.43 -52.55
C MET A 1 -54.87 -22.10 -51.78
N SER A 2 -55.26 -23.00 -50.92
CA SER A 2 -54.49 -23.82 -49.94
C SER A 2 -53.92 -23.09 -48.71
N GLY A 3 -54.74 -23.23 -47.63
CA GLY A 3 -54.31 -22.98 -46.28
C GLY A 3 -53.55 -24.14 -45.72
N THR A 4 -52.72 -23.86 -44.72
CA THR A 4 -52.17 -24.89 -43.85
C THR A 4 -52.30 -24.38 -42.41
N THR A 5 -53.16 -25.06 -41.68
CA THR A 5 -53.41 -24.92 -40.24
C THR A 5 -52.28 -25.62 -39.47
N THR A 6 -51.60 -24.92 -38.60
CA THR A 6 -50.64 -25.57 -37.66
C THR A 6 -51.17 -25.43 -36.23
N ALA A 7 -51.27 -26.54 -35.56
CA ALA A 7 -51.81 -26.72 -34.21
C ALA A 7 -50.90 -26.15 -33.11
N LEU A 8 -51.49 -25.48 -32.13
CA LEU A 8 -50.87 -25.13 -30.84
C LEU A 8 -50.73 -26.39 -29.96
N GLN A 9 -49.51 -26.74 -29.59
CA GLN A 9 -49.23 -27.62 -28.45
C GLN A 9 -48.94 -26.81 -27.21
N THR A 10 -49.79 -26.91 -26.25
CA THR A 10 -49.62 -26.46 -24.86
C THR A 10 -48.63 -27.35 -24.15
N VAL A 11 -47.47 -26.79 -23.71
CA VAL A 11 -46.59 -27.44 -22.76
C VAL A 11 -46.81 -26.77 -21.42
N GLY A 12 -47.55 -27.46 -20.53
CA GLY A 12 -47.65 -27.14 -19.15
C GLY A 12 -46.56 -27.88 -18.36
N GLY A 13 -45.99 -27.22 -17.38
CA GLY A 13 -45.23 -27.93 -16.35
C GLY A 13 -43.96 -27.27 -15.88
N THR A 14 -43.92 -27.03 -14.58
CA THR A 14 -42.82 -26.91 -13.63
C THR A 14 -42.26 -25.53 -13.31
N ARG A 15 -43.13 -24.72 -12.71
CA ARG A 15 -42.68 -23.49 -11.99
C ARG A 15 -42.50 -23.70 -10.48
N GLY A 16 -42.78 -24.87 -9.94
CA GLY A 16 -42.82 -25.15 -8.49
C GLY A 16 -41.48 -25.56 -7.86
N ASP A 17 -40.62 -26.28 -8.61
CA ASP A 17 -39.44 -26.94 -8.02
C ASP A 17 -38.19 -26.03 -7.91
N ASN A 18 -38.05 -25.00 -8.74
CA ASN A 18 -36.92 -24.11 -8.70
C ASN A 18 -36.97 -23.10 -7.53
N ALA A 19 -38.14 -22.70 -7.09
CA ALA A 19 -38.30 -21.83 -5.91
C ALA A 19 -37.91 -22.50 -4.61
N ARG A 20 -38.25 -23.78 -4.46
CA ARG A 20 -37.93 -24.57 -3.26
C ARG A 20 -36.47 -24.89 -3.11
N LYS A 21 -35.74 -25.15 -4.20
CA LYS A 21 -34.29 -25.35 -4.19
C LYS A 21 -33.52 -24.07 -3.87
N LYS A 22 -33.93 -22.89 -4.39
CA LYS A 22 -33.31 -21.62 -4.03
C LYS A 22 -33.45 -21.25 -2.56
N THR A 23 -34.60 -21.50 -1.96
CA THR A 23 -34.85 -21.19 -0.54
C THR A 23 -34.03 -22.09 0.41
N THR A 24 -33.83 -23.35 0.06
CA THR A 24 -33.02 -24.29 0.85
C THR A 24 -31.54 -23.96 0.78
N MET A 25 -31.03 -23.54 -0.41
CA MET A 25 -29.64 -23.16 -0.57
C MET A 25 -29.30 -21.84 0.16
N GLN A 26 -30.25 -20.92 0.23
CA GLN A 26 -30.07 -19.65 0.95
C GLN A 26 -30.12 -19.87 2.49
N ARG A 27 -30.94 -20.78 3.00
CA ARG A 27 -30.95 -21.17 4.43
C ARG A 27 -29.66 -21.86 4.87
N ASN A 28 -29.08 -22.70 4.04
CA ASN A 28 -27.81 -23.36 4.35
C ASN A 28 -26.62 -22.40 4.35
N LYS A 29 -26.59 -21.35 3.48
CA LYS A 29 -25.57 -20.31 3.51
C LYS A 29 -25.65 -19.44 4.76
N ILE A 30 -26.84 -19.12 5.25
CA ILE A 30 -27.03 -18.33 6.48
C ILE A 30 -26.66 -19.16 7.73
N SER A 31 -26.88 -20.47 7.73
CA SER A 31 -26.46 -21.36 8.82
C SER A 31 -24.91 -21.49 8.90
N ALA A 32 -24.25 -21.63 7.78
CA ALA A 32 -22.76 -21.69 7.71
C ALA A 32 -22.11 -20.37 8.17
N ALA A 33 -22.67 -19.22 7.80
CA ALA A 33 -22.16 -17.92 8.25
C ALA A 33 -22.34 -17.72 9.77
N ARG A 34 -23.42 -18.23 10.37
CA ARG A 34 -23.63 -18.15 11.82
C ARG A 34 -22.74 -19.10 12.63
N SER A 35 -22.31 -20.23 12.09
CA SER A 35 -21.36 -21.14 12.75
C SER A 35 -19.96 -20.53 12.80
N LEU A 36 -19.49 -19.92 11.73
CA LEU A 36 -18.20 -19.22 11.67
C LEU A 36 -18.15 -18.01 12.63
N GLN A 37 -19.27 -17.32 12.82
CA GLN A 37 -19.34 -16.19 13.74
C GLN A 37 -19.33 -16.63 15.21
N ARG A 38 -19.82 -17.83 15.54
CA ARG A 38 -19.77 -18.41 16.89
C ARG A 38 -18.40 -18.97 17.28
N GLU A 39 -17.62 -19.46 16.33
CA GLU A 39 -16.26 -19.91 16.59
C GLU A 39 -15.32 -18.73 16.86
N ASN A 40 -15.45 -17.63 16.14
CA ASN A 40 -14.66 -16.41 16.38
C ASN A 40 -14.95 -15.77 17.76
N HIS A 41 -16.19 -15.86 18.28
CA HIS A 41 -16.51 -15.36 19.62
C HIS A 41 -15.94 -16.20 20.77
N ARG A 42 -15.69 -17.49 20.56
CA ARG A 42 -15.06 -18.35 21.59
C ARG A 42 -13.56 -18.14 21.73
N PHE A 43 -12.88 -17.67 20.68
CA PHE A 43 -11.43 -17.42 20.73
C PHE A 43 -11.04 -16.15 21.49
N PHE A 44 -11.95 -15.18 21.62
CA PHE A 44 -11.70 -13.91 22.34
C PHE A 44 -12.13 -13.90 23.81
N SER A 45 -12.84 -14.94 24.29
CA SER A 45 -13.40 -14.96 25.66
C SER A 45 -12.56 -15.74 26.71
N SER A 46 -11.39 -16.26 26.37
CA SER A 46 -10.64 -17.14 27.29
C SER A 46 -9.33 -16.56 27.84
N ARG A 47 -9.22 -15.24 27.93
CA ARG A 47 -8.07 -14.61 28.63
C ARG A 47 -8.53 -13.46 29.51
N ASN A 48 -9.01 -13.76 30.70
CA ASN A 48 -8.93 -12.87 31.86
C ASN A 48 -9.35 -13.68 33.11
N THR A 49 -8.40 -14.35 33.73
CA THR A 49 -8.48 -14.72 35.15
C THR A 49 -7.08 -14.59 35.72
N THR A 50 -6.78 -13.44 36.26
CA THR A 50 -5.57 -13.20 37.03
C THR A 50 -5.90 -13.40 38.49
N THR A 51 -5.37 -14.45 39.05
CA THR A 51 -5.45 -14.73 40.51
C THR A 51 -4.43 -13.87 41.22
N THR A 52 -4.87 -12.96 42.07
CA THR A 52 -4.04 -12.12 42.94
C THR A 52 -3.65 -12.95 44.18
N THR A 53 -2.39 -13.28 44.29
CA THR A 53 -1.82 -13.83 45.54
C THR A 53 -1.04 -12.71 46.21
N THR A 54 -1.55 -12.27 47.37
CA THR A 54 -0.91 -11.27 48.21
C THR A 54 0.16 -11.97 49.06
N THR A 55 1.42 -11.62 48.85
CA THR A 55 2.50 -11.99 49.78
C THR A 55 3.11 -10.71 50.35
N THR A 56 2.91 -10.52 51.65
CA THR A 56 3.48 -9.43 52.41
C THR A 56 4.94 -9.78 52.75
N THR A 57 5.89 -8.99 52.26
CA THR A 57 7.27 -9.04 52.73
C THR A 57 7.75 -7.64 53.03
N THR A 58 8.04 -7.44 54.31
CA THR A 58 8.66 -6.24 54.87
C THR A 58 10.13 -6.20 54.45
N THR A 59 10.60 -5.16 53.79
CA THR A 59 12.04 -4.93 53.62
C THR A 59 12.36 -3.44 53.58
N THR A 60 13.26 -3.13 54.42
CA THR A 60 14.07 -1.94 54.74
C THR A 60 14.32 -0.97 53.58
N ALA A 61 14.17 0.32 53.88
CA ALA A 61 14.52 1.45 53.05
C ALA A 61 16.01 1.47 52.69
N ALA A 62 16.31 1.44 51.38
CA ALA A 62 17.59 1.89 50.86
C ALA A 62 17.32 3.20 50.09
N MET A 63 17.97 4.27 50.48
CA MET A 63 18.00 5.55 49.75
C MET A 63 18.55 5.31 48.35
N SER A 64 17.73 5.43 47.35
CA SER A 64 18.16 5.56 45.95
C SER A 64 18.46 7.02 45.70
N THR A 65 19.70 7.33 45.39
CA THR A 65 20.15 8.60 44.81
C THR A 65 19.43 8.78 43.49
N GLU A 66 18.66 9.87 43.38
CA GLU A 66 18.13 10.37 42.10
C GLU A 66 19.32 10.69 41.18
N SER A 67 19.51 9.89 40.14
CA SER A 67 20.39 10.24 39.04
C SER A 67 19.68 11.31 38.21
N THR A 68 20.26 12.49 38.17
CA THR A 68 19.88 13.57 37.25
C THR A 68 19.95 13.01 35.81
N PRO A 69 18.90 13.17 34.97
CA PRO A 69 18.96 12.71 33.62
C PRO A 69 20.11 13.40 32.87
N THR A 70 20.88 12.63 32.13
CA THR A 70 21.96 13.16 31.29
C THR A 70 21.37 13.89 30.12
N SER A 71 22.08 14.88 29.58
CA SER A 71 21.64 15.69 28.40
C SER A 71 21.23 14.87 27.18
N ASP A 72 21.71 13.63 27.08
CA ASP A 72 21.39 12.69 26.01
C ASP A 72 20.00 12.04 26.17
N ASP A 73 19.53 11.86 27.42
CA ASP A 73 18.19 11.32 27.71
C ASP A 73 17.08 12.37 27.49
N GLU A 74 17.34 13.63 27.78
CA GLU A 74 16.40 14.74 27.52
C GLU A 74 16.27 14.99 26.02
N ASN A 75 17.38 14.94 25.26
CA ASN A 75 17.38 15.13 23.81
C ASN A 75 16.67 13.97 23.08
N ASN A 76 16.82 12.75 23.57
CA ASN A 76 16.16 11.57 23.01
C ASN A 76 14.64 11.55 23.30
N ASN A 77 14.23 12.15 24.41
CA ASN A 77 12.82 12.22 24.81
C ASN A 77 12.08 13.37 24.11
N SER A 78 12.74 14.51 23.84
CA SER A 78 12.20 15.61 23.03
C SER A 78 11.99 15.15 21.59
N ASN A 79 12.97 14.52 20.97
CA ASN A 79 12.88 13.99 19.61
C ASN A 79 11.73 12.97 19.43
N LYS A 80 11.43 12.15 20.45
CA LYS A 80 10.28 11.23 20.39
C LYS A 80 8.94 11.96 20.38
N LYS A 81 8.79 13.05 21.13
CA LYS A 81 7.56 13.80 21.18
C LYS A 81 7.22 14.45 19.83
N ASP A 82 8.23 14.99 19.16
CA ASP A 82 8.07 15.70 17.89
C ASP A 82 7.71 14.74 16.72
N ARG A 83 7.94 13.45 16.90
CA ARG A 83 7.62 12.36 15.95
C ARG A 83 6.25 11.72 16.20
N PHE A 84 5.56 12.12 17.28
CA PHE A 84 4.30 11.48 17.65
C PHE A 84 3.18 11.83 16.67
N PHE A 85 2.48 10.79 16.21
CA PHE A 85 1.30 10.92 15.36
C PHE A 85 0.27 9.85 15.69
N LEU A 86 -0.93 10.28 16.02
CA LEU A 86 -2.09 9.40 16.20
C LEU A 86 -3.18 9.80 15.20
N ASN A 87 -3.60 8.84 14.39
CA ASN A 87 -4.70 9.03 13.46
C ASN A 87 -5.92 8.22 13.89
N PHE A 88 -7.03 8.91 14.13
CA PHE A 88 -8.32 8.30 14.43
C PHE A 88 -9.13 7.98 13.14
N PHE A 89 -8.75 8.55 12.01
CA PHE A 89 -9.37 8.30 10.72
C PHE A 89 -8.62 7.20 9.99
N GLY A 90 -9.30 6.22 9.48
CA GLY A 90 -8.67 5.08 8.79
C GLY A 90 -8.79 3.75 9.53
N PHE A 91 -9.42 3.75 10.72
CA PHE A 91 -9.84 2.51 11.35
C PHE A 91 -11.01 1.90 10.54
N PRO A 92 -11.00 0.60 10.27
CA PRO A 92 -10.24 -0.48 10.89
C PRO A 92 -9.25 -1.17 9.95
N PHE A 93 -8.44 -0.44 9.20
CA PHE A 93 -7.48 -1.09 8.30
C PHE A 93 -6.25 -1.58 9.06
N PRO A 94 -5.66 -2.75 8.69
CA PRO A 94 -4.57 -3.40 9.43
C PRO A 94 -3.20 -2.75 9.23
N LEU A 95 -3.15 -1.46 9.04
CA LEU A 95 -1.89 -0.73 9.09
C LEU A 95 -1.48 -0.62 10.55
N VAL A 96 -0.34 -1.20 10.89
CA VAL A 96 0.23 -1.05 12.24
C VAL A 96 0.49 0.42 12.49
N PRO A 97 -0.14 1.04 13.50
CA PRO A 97 0.10 2.44 13.80
C PRO A 97 1.54 2.56 14.37
N PHE A 98 2.46 3.11 13.59
CA PHE A 98 3.62 3.71 14.19
C PHE A 98 3.19 4.99 14.88
N LEU A 99 3.31 5.01 16.20
CA LEU A 99 3.00 6.20 16.99
C LEU A 99 4.09 7.26 16.87
N PHE A 100 5.32 6.84 16.57
CA PHE A 100 6.47 7.73 16.43
C PHE A 100 7.05 7.58 15.03
N ARG A 101 7.03 8.65 14.25
CA ARG A 101 7.38 8.65 12.84
C ARG A 101 8.54 9.59 12.58
N GLU A 102 9.75 9.02 12.47
CA GLU A 102 10.89 9.74 11.94
C GLU A 102 10.61 10.18 10.51
N THR A 103 11.03 11.41 10.16
CA THR A 103 10.93 11.93 8.81
C THR A 103 12.34 12.19 8.27
N LYS A 104 12.65 11.63 7.11
CA LYS A 104 13.87 11.94 6.36
C LYS A 104 13.54 12.74 5.13
N VAL A 105 14.39 13.73 4.82
CA VAL A 105 14.26 14.62 3.66
C VAL A 105 15.42 14.39 2.71
N GLU A 106 15.10 14.26 1.43
CA GLU A 106 16.10 14.18 0.36
C GLU A 106 15.69 15.11 -0.80
N LYS A 107 16.62 15.91 -1.28
CA LYS A 107 16.48 16.59 -2.56
C LYS A 107 16.83 15.62 -3.69
N ILE A 108 15.80 15.11 -4.38
CA ILE A 108 15.98 14.10 -5.42
C ILE A 108 16.47 14.73 -6.73
N TYR A 109 15.81 15.83 -7.12
CA TYR A 109 16.14 16.61 -8.31
C TYR A 109 15.89 18.10 -8.05
N GLU A 110 16.21 18.96 -9.03
CA GLU A 110 15.88 20.38 -8.92
C GLU A 110 14.37 20.57 -8.72
N ASN A 111 14.01 21.26 -7.65
CA ASN A 111 12.64 21.53 -7.20
C ASN A 111 11.81 20.29 -6.82
N VAL A 112 12.42 19.09 -6.74
CA VAL A 112 11.74 17.85 -6.35
C VAL A 112 12.38 17.31 -5.08
N TYR A 113 11.60 17.25 -4.02
CA TYR A 113 12.02 16.81 -2.68
C TYR A 113 11.17 15.61 -2.24
N ALA A 114 11.79 14.67 -1.57
CA ALA A 114 11.14 13.54 -0.94
C ALA A 114 11.17 13.69 0.58
N PHE A 115 10.02 13.53 1.21
CA PHE A 115 9.86 13.37 2.64
C PHE A 115 9.40 11.95 2.90
N THR A 116 10.16 11.18 3.63
CA THR A 116 9.96 9.73 3.78
C THR A 116 9.78 9.38 5.24
N GLN A 117 8.75 8.58 5.53
CA GLN A 117 8.48 7.99 6.85
C GLN A 117 8.36 6.49 6.74
N GLN A 118 8.62 5.78 7.85
CA GLN A 118 8.40 4.35 7.95
C GLN A 118 6.91 4.02 8.08
N GLN A 119 6.47 2.95 7.46
CA GLN A 119 5.10 2.43 7.52
C GLN A 119 5.11 0.93 7.81
N GLY A 120 4.46 0.52 8.91
CA GLY A 120 4.27 -0.90 9.22
C GLY A 120 3.28 -1.56 8.28
N ILE A 121 3.58 -2.80 7.94
CA ILE A 121 2.72 -3.70 7.18
C ILE A 121 2.65 -5.06 7.90
N GLY A 122 1.60 -5.84 7.64
CA GLY A 122 1.57 -7.23 8.09
C GLY A 122 1.22 -7.47 9.56
N PHE A 123 0.27 -6.74 10.15
CA PHE A 123 -0.37 -7.11 11.44
C PHE A 123 0.60 -7.35 12.62
N GLY A 124 1.66 -6.60 12.73
CA GLY A 124 2.58 -6.73 13.86
C GLY A 124 3.64 -7.82 13.69
N LEU A 125 3.88 -8.29 12.47
CA LEU A 125 4.95 -9.24 12.16
C LEU A 125 6.36 -8.60 12.14
N GLY A 126 6.52 -7.36 12.60
CA GLY A 126 7.80 -6.66 12.52
C GLY A 126 8.24 -6.35 11.10
N VAL A 127 7.29 -6.23 10.17
CA VAL A 127 7.56 -5.89 8.79
C VAL A 127 7.11 -4.47 8.51
N SER A 128 7.98 -3.69 7.92
CA SER A 128 7.70 -2.32 7.54
C SER A 128 8.15 -2.03 6.11
N THR A 129 7.69 -0.92 5.58
CA THR A 129 8.15 -0.31 4.33
C THR A 129 8.30 1.19 4.56
N ASN A 130 8.51 1.94 3.51
CA ASN A 130 8.46 3.39 3.58
C ASN A 130 7.23 3.93 2.83
N VAL A 131 6.72 5.06 3.29
CA VAL A 131 5.82 5.93 2.53
C VAL A 131 6.54 7.23 2.22
N ARG A 132 6.37 7.75 1.02
CA ARG A 132 7.04 8.95 0.54
C ARG A 132 6.04 9.97 0.04
N MET A 133 6.13 11.17 0.64
CA MET A 133 5.53 12.39 0.14
C MET A 133 6.52 13.05 -0.83
N THR A 134 6.06 13.40 -2.02
CA THR A 134 6.86 14.20 -2.95
C THR A 134 6.39 15.64 -2.93
N VAL A 135 7.33 16.57 -2.72
CA VAL A 135 7.09 18.01 -2.71
C VAL A 135 7.79 18.66 -3.90
N ILE A 136 7.04 19.43 -4.67
CA ILE A 136 7.56 20.22 -5.79
C ILE A 136 7.41 21.70 -5.48
N LYS A 137 8.50 22.45 -5.57
CA LYS A 137 8.45 23.90 -5.51
C LYS A 137 8.11 24.45 -6.91
N LEU A 138 6.92 25.03 -7.01
CA LEU A 138 6.41 25.62 -8.25
C LEU A 138 7.09 26.95 -8.58
N LYS A 139 6.86 27.46 -9.78
CA LYS A 139 7.45 28.73 -10.28
C LYS A 139 7.05 29.95 -9.47
N ASP A 140 5.82 29.94 -8.92
CA ASP A 140 5.30 31.00 -8.04
C ASP A 140 5.86 30.94 -6.61
N GLY A 141 6.74 29.97 -6.33
CA GLY A 141 7.34 29.74 -5.02
C GLY A 141 6.48 28.93 -4.07
N THR A 142 5.25 28.57 -4.43
CA THR A 142 4.40 27.71 -3.62
C THR A 142 4.77 26.23 -3.75
N LEU A 143 4.25 25.40 -2.86
CA LEU A 143 4.54 23.97 -2.83
C LEU A 143 3.32 23.17 -3.31
N TRP A 144 3.59 22.25 -4.22
CA TRP A 144 2.69 21.18 -4.63
C TRP A 144 3.13 19.88 -3.96
N VAL A 145 2.22 19.23 -3.25
CA VAL A 145 2.49 18.05 -2.41
C VAL A 145 1.71 16.86 -2.93
N LYS A 146 2.40 15.75 -3.21
CA LYS A 146 1.80 14.47 -3.62
C LYS A 146 1.98 13.43 -2.54
N ASP A 147 0.90 12.67 -2.28
CA ASP A 147 0.82 11.57 -1.32
C ASP A 147 1.36 12.00 0.05
N PRO A 148 0.64 12.88 0.78
CA PRO A 148 1.12 13.42 2.05
C PRO A 148 1.38 12.31 3.07
N ILE A 149 2.38 12.54 3.93
CA ILE A 149 2.73 11.70 5.07
C ILE A 149 2.18 12.31 6.36
N ALA A 150 2.41 11.64 7.51
CA ALA A 150 2.00 12.17 8.80
C ALA A 150 2.66 13.52 9.07
N PRO A 151 1.88 14.60 9.31
CA PRO A 151 2.41 15.93 9.59
C PRO A 151 2.83 16.05 11.06
N THR A 152 3.86 15.29 11.47
CA THR A 152 4.50 15.38 12.78
C THR A 152 5.16 16.74 12.95
N GLU A 153 5.44 17.16 14.18
CA GLU A 153 6.17 18.41 14.44
C GLU A 153 7.53 18.39 13.73
N GLU A 154 8.24 17.25 13.76
CA GLU A 154 9.50 17.05 13.01
C GLU A 154 9.29 17.22 11.49
N CYS A 155 8.24 16.62 10.91
CA CYS A 155 7.95 16.76 9.48
C CYS A 155 7.73 18.24 9.09
N ILE A 156 6.95 18.97 9.88
CA ILE A 156 6.68 20.40 9.64
C ILE A 156 7.94 21.23 9.82
N ALA A 157 8.76 20.96 10.84
CA ALA A 157 10.03 21.65 11.06
C ALA A 157 10.99 21.42 9.88
N LEU A 158 11.10 20.21 9.37
CA LEU A 158 11.91 19.88 8.18
C LEU A 158 11.37 20.57 6.91
N MET A 159 10.05 20.74 6.78
CA MET A 159 9.49 21.53 5.67
C MET A 159 9.91 23.00 5.76
N LYS A 160 9.89 23.60 6.97
CA LYS A 160 10.36 24.95 7.20
C LYS A 160 11.84 25.13 6.92
N GLU A 161 12.67 24.21 7.39
CA GLU A 161 14.10 24.18 7.12
C GLU A 161 14.40 24.11 5.61
N THR A 162 13.64 23.26 4.89
CA THR A 162 13.87 23.03 3.46
C THR A 162 13.40 24.18 2.57
N PHE A 163 12.27 24.82 2.90
CA PHE A 163 11.59 25.76 2.01
C PHE A 163 11.52 27.18 2.55
N GLY A 164 11.87 27.41 3.82
CA GLY A 164 11.76 28.67 4.55
C GLY A 164 10.58 28.70 5.50
N GLU A 165 10.67 29.52 6.55
CA GLU A 165 9.62 29.62 7.62
C GLU A 165 8.22 29.95 7.04
N ASP A 166 8.16 30.81 6.02
CA ASP A 166 6.92 31.30 5.41
C ASP A 166 6.48 30.46 4.18
N TYR A 167 6.95 29.22 4.08
CA TYR A 167 6.55 28.37 2.96
C TYR A 167 5.03 28.21 2.88
N ARG A 168 4.50 28.09 1.68
CA ARG A 168 3.08 27.94 1.45
C ARG A 168 2.78 26.74 0.57
N VAL A 169 1.99 25.80 1.09
CA VAL A 169 1.43 24.70 0.29
C VAL A 169 0.20 25.22 -0.43
N SER A 170 0.22 25.24 -1.75
CA SER A 170 -0.92 25.62 -2.60
C SER A 170 -1.82 24.45 -2.93
N SER A 171 -1.25 23.25 -3.06
CA SER A 171 -1.98 22.05 -3.48
C SER A 171 -1.49 20.80 -2.76
N VAL A 172 -2.44 20.00 -2.29
CA VAL A 172 -2.19 18.65 -1.75
C VAL A 172 -2.93 17.65 -2.63
N VAL A 173 -2.21 16.69 -3.18
CA VAL A 173 -2.72 15.73 -4.14
C VAL A 173 -2.59 14.32 -3.56
N LEU A 174 -3.71 13.61 -3.43
CA LEU A 174 -3.72 12.17 -3.16
C LEU A 174 -3.73 11.44 -4.51
N GLY A 175 -2.59 10.87 -4.87
CA GLY A 175 -2.34 10.24 -6.16
C GLY A 175 -2.81 8.79 -6.26
N THR A 176 -3.47 8.25 -5.24
CA THR A 176 -3.91 6.86 -5.21
C THR A 176 -5.22 6.70 -4.42
N THR A 177 -5.92 5.60 -4.62
CA THR A 177 -7.03 5.19 -3.77
C THR A 177 -6.58 4.31 -2.59
N MET A 178 -5.30 3.97 -2.50
CA MET A 178 -4.76 3.09 -1.49
C MET A 178 -4.72 3.74 -0.10
N TYR A 179 -4.90 2.92 0.91
CA TYR A 179 -5.21 3.35 2.27
C TYR A 179 -4.02 3.99 2.98
N GLU A 180 -2.83 3.45 2.77
CA GLU A 180 -1.57 3.84 3.41
C GLU A 180 -1.16 5.29 3.12
N HIS A 181 -1.65 5.86 2.03
CA HIS A 181 -1.47 7.28 1.69
C HIS A 181 -2.66 8.12 2.16
N LYS A 182 -3.87 7.59 1.99
CA LYS A 182 -5.12 8.27 2.31
C LYS A 182 -5.23 8.67 3.78
N ILE A 183 -4.76 7.83 4.70
CA ILE A 183 -4.87 8.04 6.15
C ILE A 183 -4.19 9.33 6.63
N PHE A 184 -3.21 9.84 5.91
CA PHE A 184 -2.49 11.06 6.29
C PHE A 184 -3.08 12.34 5.71
N LEU A 185 -3.83 12.24 4.60
CA LEU A 185 -4.39 13.38 3.88
C LEU A 185 -5.20 14.33 4.78
N PRO A 186 -6.14 13.86 5.63
CA PRO A 186 -6.95 14.77 6.45
C PRO A 186 -6.13 15.59 7.44
N SER A 187 -5.12 14.97 8.05
CA SER A 187 -4.27 15.64 9.04
C SER A 187 -3.31 16.62 8.37
N PHE A 188 -2.75 16.24 7.23
CA PHE A 188 -1.87 17.11 6.45
C PHE A 188 -2.62 18.32 5.89
N ALA A 189 -3.83 18.13 5.36
CA ALA A 189 -4.69 19.23 4.89
C ALA A 189 -5.08 20.19 6.03
N ARG A 190 -5.33 19.67 7.25
CA ARG A 190 -5.59 20.51 8.41
C ARG A 190 -4.36 21.36 8.83
N ALA A 191 -3.15 20.81 8.69
CA ALA A 191 -1.91 21.55 8.94
C ALA A 191 -1.70 22.68 7.90
N HIS A 192 -2.23 22.51 6.67
CA HIS A 192 -2.09 23.43 5.55
C HIS A 192 -3.45 23.91 5.03
N LYS A 193 -4.22 24.62 5.86
CA LYS A 193 -5.64 24.96 5.63
C LYS A 193 -5.92 25.74 4.33
N ASN A 194 -4.93 26.44 3.80
CA ASN A 194 -5.08 27.23 2.58
C ASN A 194 -4.77 26.43 1.30
N ALA A 195 -4.34 25.17 1.44
CA ALA A 195 -4.06 24.31 0.31
C ALA A 195 -5.35 23.76 -0.32
N LYS A 196 -5.42 23.78 -1.64
CA LYS A 196 -6.46 23.05 -2.37
C LYS A 196 -6.15 21.56 -2.34
N VAL A 197 -7.17 20.75 -2.07
CA VAL A 197 -7.03 19.28 -2.00
C VAL A 197 -7.54 18.67 -3.30
N PHE A 198 -6.72 17.84 -3.91
CA PHE A 198 -7.06 17.07 -5.10
C PHE A 198 -6.93 15.58 -4.80
N VAL A 199 -7.81 14.76 -5.36
CA VAL A 199 -7.79 13.31 -5.21
C VAL A 199 -8.02 12.63 -6.56
N VAL A 200 -7.40 11.48 -6.79
CA VAL A 200 -7.80 10.63 -7.91
C VAL A 200 -9.22 10.11 -7.70
N PRO A 201 -9.98 9.87 -8.78
CA PRO A 201 -11.38 9.45 -8.68
C PRO A 201 -11.53 8.09 -8.00
N GLY A 202 -12.72 7.83 -7.48
CA GLY A 202 -13.06 6.52 -6.92
C GLY A 202 -12.57 6.29 -5.50
N GLN A 203 -12.35 7.33 -4.70
CA GLN A 203 -12.00 7.17 -3.28
C GLN A 203 -13.04 6.32 -2.55
N PHE A 204 -12.56 5.41 -1.70
CA PHE A 204 -13.42 4.48 -0.95
C PHE A 204 -12.94 4.31 0.49
N SER A 205 -13.78 3.67 1.32
CA SER A 205 -13.41 3.21 2.66
C SER A 205 -13.79 1.74 2.86
N PHE A 206 -13.08 1.10 3.79
CA PHE A 206 -13.26 -0.31 4.12
C PHE A 206 -13.49 -0.48 5.63
N PRO A 207 -14.32 -1.40 6.11
CA PRO A 207 -15.18 -2.35 5.34
C PRO A 207 -16.51 -1.74 4.88
N VAL A 208 -16.81 -0.52 5.29
CA VAL A 208 -18.04 0.20 4.97
C VAL A 208 -17.71 1.41 4.13
N GLN A 209 -18.42 1.58 3.02
CA GLN A 209 -18.25 2.73 2.15
C GLN A 209 -18.79 3.99 2.83
N LEU A 210 -17.89 4.89 3.19
CA LEU A 210 -18.21 6.18 3.81
C LEU A 210 -18.06 7.32 2.77
N PRO A 211 -18.89 8.34 2.84
CA PRO A 211 -18.70 9.55 2.05
C PRO A 211 -17.35 10.22 2.35
N ASN A 212 -16.74 10.85 1.36
CA ASN A 212 -15.46 11.53 1.50
C ASN A 212 -15.36 12.48 2.72
N PRO A 213 -16.38 13.27 3.07
CA PRO A 213 -16.34 14.11 4.27
C PRO A 213 -16.13 13.33 5.58
N LEU A 214 -16.70 12.13 5.70
CA LEU A 214 -16.51 11.26 6.88
C LEU A 214 -15.12 10.61 6.89
N LEU A 215 -14.45 10.56 5.76
CA LEU A 215 -13.03 10.19 5.67
C LEU A 215 -12.10 11.38 6.00
N GLY A 216 -12.65 12.55 6.31
CA GLY A 216 -11.90 13.79 6.51
C GLY A 216 -11.42 14.42 5.20
N ILE A 217 -11.93 13.97 4.05
CA ILE A 217 -11.63 14.48 2.70
C ILE A 217 -12.76 15.43 2.27
N SER A 218 -12.95 16.50 3.03
CA SER A 218 -13.94 17.54 2.71
C SER A 218 -13.39 18.47 1.63
N ASN A 219 -14.26 18.87 0.70
CA ASN A 219 -13.94 19.85 -0.34
C ASN A 219 -12.76 19.46 -1.27
N ALA A 220 -12.49 18.17 -1.41
CA ALA A 220 -11.50 17.70 -2.37
C ALA A 220 -12.08 17.75 -3.80
N THR A 221 -11.25 18.18 -4.74
CA THR A 221 -11.55 18.15 -6.17
C THR A 221 -11.05 16.83 -6.75
N GLU A 222 -11.92 16.05 -7.39
CA GLU A 222 -11.49 14.88 -8.15
C GLU A 222 -10.75 15.28 -9.42
N LEU A 223 -9.60 14.63 -9.64
CA LEU A 223 -8.82 14.79 -10.87
C LEU A 223 -9.44 13.95 -11.97
N LEU A 224 -10.07 14.60 -12.92
CA LEU A 224 -10.64 13.99 -14.11
C LEU A 224 -9.97 14.59 -15.34
N ASP A 225 -9.87 13.82 -16.44
CA ASP A 225 -9.32 14.34 -17.71
C ASP A 225 -10.08 15.55 -18.24
N SER A 226 -11.35 15.66 -17.87
CA SER A 226 -12.26 16.78 -18.19
C SER A 226 -12.45 17.77 -17.03
N SER A 227 -11.54 17.80 -16.05
CA SER A 227 -11.65 18.73 -14.91
C SER A 227 -11.81 20.18 -15.42
N ASN A 228 -12.88 20.84 -15.00
CA ASN A 228 -13.16 22.22 -15.38
C ASN A 228 -13.61 23.03 -14.13
N PRO A 229 -12.84 24.02 -13.66
CA PRO A 229 -11.57 24.47 -14.27
C PRO A 229 -10.43 23.47 -14.06
N PRO A 230 -9.42 23.46 -14.94
CA PRO A 230 -8.22 22.64 -14.75
C PRO A 230 -7.45 23.10 -13.51
N PRO A 231 -6.67 22.20 -12.88
CA PRO A 231 -5.81 22.56 -11.75
C PRO A 231 -4.82 23.67 -12.14
N GLU A 232 -4.61 24.64 -11.25
CA GLU A 232 -3.72 25.80 -11.48
C GLU A 232 -2.26 25.40 -11.77
N TRP A 233 -1.85 24.25 -11.25
CA TRP A 233 -0.49 23.72 -11.43
C TRP A 233 -0.29 22.94 -12.74
N LEU A 234 -1.30 22.81 -13.60
CA LEU A 234 -1.27 21.97 -14.81
C LEU A 234 -0.21 22.41 -15.83
N ASP A 235 0.15 23.70 -15.82
CA ASP A 235 1.22 24.22 -16.68
C ASP A 235 2.60 23.63 -16.35
N GLU A 236 2.84 23.28 -15.08
CA GLU A 236 4.11 22.72 -14.62
C GLU A 236 4.05 21.20 -14.42
N ILE A 237 2.91 20.67 -14.03
CA ILE A 237 2.72 19.26 -13.72
C ILE A 237 1.53 18.72 -14.52
N GLN A 238 1.78 17.83 -15.46
CA GLN A 238 0.74 17.10 -16.19
C GLN A 238 0.39 15.82 -15.43
N TYR A 239 -0.79 15.26 -15.67
CA TYR A 239 -1.19 13.98 -15.09
C TYR A 239 -2.01 13.14 -16.07
N GLU A 240 -2.03 11.83 -15.79
CA GLU A 240 -2.85 10.82 -16.45
C GLU A 240 -3.35 9.84 -15.38
N ILE A 241 -4.61 9.46 -15.42
CA ILE A 241 -5.21 8.55 -14.44
C ILE A 241 -5.17 7.12 -14.95
N LEU A 242 -4.55 6.23 -14.16
CA LEU A 242 -4.65 4.78 -14.33
C LEU A 242 -5.88 4.28 -13.56
N GLY A 243 -6.84 3.75 -14.27
CA GLY A 243 -8.14 3.33 -13.70
C GLY A 243 -9.22 4.38 -13.98
N THR A 244 -10.40 4.32 -13.44
CA THR A 244 -10.88 3.74 -12.18
C THR A 244 -11.35 2.29 -12.41
N PHE A 245 -10.65 1.32 -11.87
CA PHE A 245 -10.98 -0.08 -11.99
C PHE A 245 -11.94 -0.50 -10.87
N ASN A 246 -13.12 -1.00 -11.24
CA ASN A 246 -14.08 -1.51 -10.28
C ASN A 246 -13.67 -2.88 -9.78
N LEU A 247 -13.63 -3.05 -8.46
CA LEU A 247 -13.23 -4.27 -7.77
C LEU A 247 -14.36 -4.77 -6.89
N PHE A 248 -14.49 -6.11 -6.77
CA PHE A 248 -15.41 -6.75 -5.84
C PHE A 248 -16.85 -6.21 -5.96
N TRP A 249 -17.46 -6.37 -7.14
CA TRP A 249 -18.83 -5.91 -7.45
C TRP A 249 -19.00 -4.39 -7.28
N SER A 250 -17.99 -3.63 -7.73
CA SER A 250 -17.96 -2.15 -7.67
C SER A 250 -17.98 -1.54 -6.25
N GLN A 251 -17.70 -2.35 -5.22
CA GLN A 251 -17.59 -1.82 -3.85
C GLN A 251 -16.29 -1.06 -3.62
N TYR A 252 -15.21 -1.46 -4.29
CA TYR A 252 -13.90 -0.83 -4.19
C TYR A 252 -13.43 -0.41 -5.56
N ARG A 253 -12.52 0.56 -5.61
CA ARG A 253 -11.98 1.07 -6.85
C ARG A 253 -10.50 1.28 -6.75
N TYR A 254 -9.77 0.83 -7.75
CA TYR A 254 -8.35 1.16 -7.87
C TYR A 254 -8.21 2.30 -8.87
N SER A 255 -7.59 3.38 -8.44
CA SER A 255 -7.16 4.49 -9.29
C SER A 255 -5.81 4.99 -8.83
N GLU A 256 -4.95 5.33 -9.78
CA GLU A 256 -3.68 5.99 -9.51
C GLU A 256 -3.38 7.07 -10.55
N GLY A 257 -2.91 8.22 -10.07
CA GLY A 257 -2.43 9.30 -10.90
C GLY A 257 -0.93 9.16 -11.18
N THR A 258 -0.56 9.13 -12.45
CA THR A 258 0.81 9.34 -12.89
C THR A 258 0.99 10.82 -13.19
N PHE A 259 1.90 11.48 -12.48
CA PHE A 259 2.16 12.91 -12.66
C PHE A 259 3.50 13.13 -13.33
N PHE A 260 3.59 14.17 -14.16
CA PHE A 260 4.82 14.52 -14.87
C PHE A 260 5.20 15.96 -14.59
N HIS A 261 6.26 16.16 -13.82
CA HIS A 261 6.86 17.46 -13.60
C HIS A 261 7.77 17.83 -14.79
N LYS A 262 7.30 18.79 -15.60
CA LYS A 262 7.92 19.15 -16.89
C LYS A 262 9.36 19.64 -16.75
N LYS A 263 9.63 20.50 -15.75
CA LYS A 263 10.96 21.11 -15.56
C LYS A 263 12.03 20.07 -15.23
N SER A 264 11.77 19.16 -14.29
CA SER A 264 12.72 18.10 -13.90
C SER A 264 12.62 16.85 -14.78
N LYS A 265 11.65 16.78 -15.70
CA LYS A 265 11.36 15.60 -16.54
C LYS A 265 11.12 14.32 -15.72
N THR A 266 10.46 14.46 -14.59
CA THR A 266 10.26 13.40 -13.61
C THR A 266 8.80 12.93 -13.62
N LEU A 267 8.61 11.61 -13.73
CA LEU A 267 7.35 10.95 -13.41
C LEU A 267 7.25 10.73 -11.91
N LEU A 268 6.08 10.99 -11.35
CA LEU A 268 5.75 10.72 -9.96
C LEU A 268 4.62 9.69 -9.95
N VAL A 269 4.87 8.56 -9.34
CA VAL A 269 3.96 7.41 -9.28
C VAL A 269 3.79 6.95 -7.83
N THR A 270 2.79 6.14 -7.54
CA THR A 270 2.51 5.71 -6.16
C THR A 270 2.72 4.19 -6.01
N ASP A 271 1.69 3.39 -6.32
CA ASP A 271 1.64 1.95 -6.05
C ASP A 271 1.67 1.08 -7.32
N ALA A 272 1.39 1.68 -8.49
CA ALA A 272 1.25 0.94 -9.74
C ALA A 272 2.50 0.16 -10.13
N ALA A 273 3.68 0.72 -9.87
CA ALA A 273 4.95 0.01 -9.94
C ALA A 273 5.99 0.66 -9.03
N VAL A 274 6.84 -0.17 -8.44
CA VAL A 274 7.91 0.25 -7.54
C VAL A 274 9.26 -0.24 -8.06
N TYR A 275 10.33 0.49 -7.73
CA TYR A 275 11.69 0.07 -8.06
C TYR A 275 12.27 -0.76 -6.91
N VAL A 276 12.63 -2.00 -7.20
CA VAL A 276 13.28 -2.89 -6.23
C VAL A 276 14.79 -2.74 -6.37
N ASP A 277 15.43 -2.02 -5.45
CA ASP A 277 16.90 -1.96 -5.41
C ASP A 277 17.46 -3.28 -4.84
N GLY A 278 18.44 -3.85 -5.54
CA GLY A 278 19.01 -5.14 -5.18
C GLY A 278 19.88 -5.13 -3.92
N GLU A 279 20.35 -3.94 -3.50
CA GLU A 279 21.38 -3.79 -2.47
C GLU A 279 21.01 -2.76 -1.40
N ASN A 280 20.19 -1.76 -1.76
CA ASN A 280 19.90 -0.62 -0.91
C ASN A 280 18.44 -0.60 -0.47
N PRO A 281 18.14 -0.98 0.78
CA PRO A 281 16.84 -0.74 1.39
C PRO A 281 16.59 0.77 1.55
N PRO A 282 15.33 1.19 1.79
CA PRO A 282 15.05 2.58 2.13
C PRO A 282 15.76 3.00 3.43
N ASP A 283 16.48 4.12 3.39
CA ASP A 283 17.28 4.61 4.52
C ASP A 283 16.48 4.88 5.80
N ILE A 284 15.17 5.06 5.68
CA ILE A 284 14.27 5.28 6.84
C ILE A 284 14.06 4.00 7.66
N ILE A 285 14.37 2.82 7.11
CA ILE A 285 14.20 1.56 7.80
C ILE A 285 15.46 1.27 8.63
N PRO A 286 15.32 1.09 9.96
CA PRO A 286 16.48 0.81 10.81
C PRO A 286 17.19 -0.49 10.41
N LYS A 287 18.52 -0.46 10.40
CA LYS A 287 19.33 -1.64 10.07
C LYS A 287 19.10 -2.80 11.03
N GLU A 288 18.82 -2.48 12.28
CA GLU A 288 18.49 -3.44 13.32
C GLU A 288 17.20 -4.21 12.98
N GLU A 289 16.19 -3.53 12.47
CA GLU A 289 14.93 -4.15 12.02
C GLU A 289 15.18 -5.09 10.82
N LEU A 290 16.03 -4.66 9.89
CA LEU A 290 16.43 -5.53 8.78
C LEU A 290 17.20 -6.76 9.25
N ARG A 291 18.15 -6.59 10.18
CA ARG A 291 18.94 -7.72 10.74
C ARG A 291 18.04 -8.69 11.49
N ASP A 292 17.12 -8.17 12.31
CA ASP A 292 16.15 -9.01 13.03
C ASP A 292 15.29 -9.81 12.04
N LEU A 293 14.66 -9.15 11.07
CA LEU A 293 13.85 -9.83 10.05
C LEU A 293 14.67 -10.80 9.20
N GLY A 294 15.95 -10.53 8.97
CA GLY A 294 16.87 -11.37 8.21
C GLY A 294 17.37 -12.60 8.95
N SER A 295 17.34 -12.56 10.27
CA SER A 295 17.83 -13.63 11.15
C SER A 295 16.91 -14.86 11.13
N GLU A 296 17.47 -16.05 11.44
CA GLU A 296 16.70 -17.26 11.73
C GLU A 296 16.03 -17.20 13.12
N GLU A 297 16.52 -16.35 14.00
CA GLU A 297 15.95 -16.10 15.31
C GLU A 297 14.74 -15.19 15.28
N SER A 298 14.45 -14.55 14.15
CA SER A 298 13.28 -13.69 13.93
C SER A 298 11.99 -14.35 14.38
N PHE A 299 11.17 -13.62 15.13
CA PHE A 299 9.83 -14.09 15.53
C PHE A 299 9.00 -14.53 14.33
N THR A 300 9.04 -13.78 13.24
CA THR A 300 8.31 -14.08 11.99
C THR A 300 8.75 -15.41 11.41
N ILE A 301 10.06 -15.69 11.36
CA ILE A 301 10.60 -16.96 10.82
C ILE A 301 10.24 -18.13 11.73
N LYS A 302 10.41 -17.97 13.05
CA LYS A 302 10.01 -18.99 14.05
C LYS A 302 8.52 -19.31 13.94
N LEU A 303 7.68 -18.30 13.77
CA LEU A 303 6.23 -18.48 13.59
C LEU A 303 5.92 -19.27 12.30
N LEU A 304 6.50 -18.89 11.18
CA LEU A 304 6.29 -19.57 9.89
C LEU A 304 6.74 -21.04 9.94
N ARG A 305 7.88 -21.33 10.58
CA ARG A 305 8.40 -22.70 10.77
C ARG A 305 7.54 -23.49 11.76
N GLY A 306 7.19 -22.87 12.91
CA GLY A 306 6.40 -23.50 13.97
C GLY A 306 5.01 -23.93 13.52
N LEU A 307 4.34 -23.09 12.74
CA LEU A 307 3.04 -23.39 12.13
C LEU A 307 3.15 -24.35 10.93
N ASN A 308 4.35 -24.69 10.50
CA ASN A 308 4.63 -25.41 9.24
C ASN A 308 3.87 -24.80 8.05
N PHE A 309 3.73 -23.49 8.06
CA PHE A 309 2.94 -22.78 7.07
C PHE A 309 3.52 -22.99 5.69
N LYS A 310 2.73 -23.60 4.77
CA LYS A 310 3.13 -23.87 3.40
C LYS A 310 4.50 -24.59 3.25
N GLY A 311 4.77 -25.57 4.11
CA GLY A 311 6.00 -26.36 4.06
C GLY A 311 7.25 -25.61 4.52
N GLY A 312 7.13 -24.55 5.28
CA GLY A 312 8.27 -23.75 5.74
C GLY A 312 9.22 -24.46 6.70
N ARG A 313 8.79 -25.59 7.32
CA ARG A 313 9.63 -26.35 8.27
C ARG A 313 10.86 -26.96 7.62
N ASP A 314 10.73 -27.46 6.38
CA ASP A 314 11.78 -28.22 5.71
C ASP A 314 12.65 -27.34 4.78
N VAL A 315 12.46 -26.03 4.80
CA VAL A 315 13.24 -25.10 3.98
C VAL A 315 14.46 -24.63 4.73
N GLU A 316 15.65 -24.89 4.17
CA GLU A 316 16.90 -24.34 4.69
C GLU A 316 17.13 -22.92 4.17
N ARG A 317 17.70 -22.09 5.04
CA ARG A 317 18.15 -20.75 4.67
C ARG A 317 19.41 -20.84 3.81
N ALA A 318 19.45 -20.11 2.70
CA ALA A 318 20.70 -19.86 1.99
C ALA A 318 21.57 -18.86 2.77
N ASN A 319 22.78 -19.27 3.14
CA ASN A 319 23.77 -18.43 3.86
C ASN A 319 24.68 -17.65 2.90
N ASP A 320 24.07 -17.03 1.86
CA ASP A 320 24.80 -16.34 0.80
C ASP A 320 25.04 -14.84 1.09
N VAL A 321 24.32 -14.29 2.09
CA VAL A 321 24.34 -12.86 2.41
C VAL A 321 24.17 -12.59 3.90
N SER A 322 24.49 -11.34 4.30
CA SER A 322 24.25 -10.87 5.67
C SER A 322 22.77 -10.84 6.04
N ASP A 323 22.47 -10.85 7.35
CA ASP A 323 21.10 -10.72 7.86
C ASP A 323 20.43 -9.42 7.40
N GLU A 324 21.17 -8.32 7.29
CA GLU A 324 20.65 -7.04 6.81
C GLU A 324 20.10 -7.15 5.37
N ILE A 325 20.88 -7.74 4.47
CA ILE A 325 20.45 -7.96 3.07
C ILE A 325 19.33 -9.00 2.99
N ASN A 326 19.40 -10.05 3.78
CA ASN A 326 18.35 -11.07 3.83
C ASN A 326 17.03 -10.47 4.37
N GLY A 327 17.11 -9.61 5.36
CA GLY A 327 15.96 -8.84 5.88
C GLY A 327 15.33 -7.94 4.83
N TRP A 328 16.16 -7.22 4.06
CA TRP A 328 15.66 -6.43 2.93
C TRP A 328 14.94 -7.29 1.88
N ARG A 329 15.50 -8.44 1.53
CA ARG A 329 14.85 -9.40 0.62
C ARG A 329 13.48 -9.85 1.17
N ARG A 330 13.41 -10.25 2.45
CA ARG A 330 12.18 -10.68 3.11
C ARG A 330 11.15 -9.54 3.17
N MET A 331 11.58 -8.35 3.58
CA MET A 331 10.73 -7.16 3.64
C MET A 331 10.11 -6.82 2.29
N THR A 332 10.90 -6.88 1.22
CA THR A 332 10.43 -6.68 -0.15
C THR A 332 9.32 -7.66 -0.51
N LEU A 333 9.51 -8.95 -0.20
CA LEU A 333 8.49 -9.96 -0.50
C LEU A 333 7.21 -9.74 0.31
N PHE A 334 7.30 -9.43 1.60
CA PHE A 334 6.13 -9.09 2.40
C PHE A 334 5.39 -7.86 1.86
N SER A 335 6.13 -6.83 1.46
CA SER A 335 5.54 -5.60 0.92
C SER A 335 4.82 -5.82 -0.41
N LEU A 336 5.35 -6.67 -1.29
CA LEU A 336 4.85 -6.83 -2.65
C LEU A 336 3.82 -7.96 -2.80
N PHE A 337 3.85 -8.95 -1.92
CA PHE A 337 2.93 -10.10 -1.98
C PHE A 337 1.82 -10.02 -0.92
N ILE A 338 2.01 -9.25 0.16
CA ILE A 338 1.16 -9.17 1.37
C ILE A 338 1.12 -10.50 2.14
N ALA A 339 0.96 -11.63 1.46
CA ALA A 339 0.97 -12.97 2.04
C ALA A 339 1.88 -13.91 1.20
N PRO A 340 3.19 -13.72 1.25
CA PRO A 340 4.14 -14.55 0.50
C PRO A 340 4.14 -15.97 1.04
N ASP A 341 4.59 -16.92 0.19
CA ASP A 341 4.80 -18.30 0.62
C ASP A 341 5.95 -18.39 1.63
N ALA A 342 5.81 -19.25 2.64
CA ALA A 342 6.84 -19.43 3.66
C ALA A 342 8.20 -19.83 3.09
N LYS A 343 8.23 -20.67 2.05
CA LYS A 343 9.47 -21.04 1.36
C LYS A 343 10.20 -19.83 0.80
N ASN A 344 9.45 -18.93 0.19
CA ASN A 344 10.00 -17.70 -0.38
C ASN A 344 10.45 -16.69 0.67
N ILE A 345 9.90 -16.75 1.87
CA ILE A 345 10.35 -15.90 2.98
C ILE A 345 11.59 -16.48 3.66
N ILE A 346 11.64 -17.79 3.88
CA ILE A 346 12.78 -18.44 4.50
C ILE A 346 14.02 -18.36 3.61
N ASN A 347 13.85 -18.61 2.30
CA ASN A 347 14.89 -18.47 1.30
C ASN A 347 14.48 -17.48 0.19
N PRO A 348 14.58 -16.15 0.45
CA PRO A 348 14.00 -15.13 -0.44
C PRO A 348 14.78 -14.88 -1.71
N ALA A 349 16.01 -15.41 -1.86
CA ALA A 349 16.94 -15.03 -2.91
C ALA A 349 16.35 -15.21 -4.33
N LYS A 350 15.68 -16.33 -4.59
CA LYS A 350 15.11 -16.62 -5.90
C LYS A 350 14.04 -15.60 -6.30
N SER A 351 13.03 -15.40 -5.45
CA SER A 351 11.92 -14.49 -5.70
C SER A 351 12.38 -13.04 -5.76
N PHE A 352 13.28 -12.65 -4.87
CA PHE A 352 13.87 -11.32 -4.88
C PHE A 352 14.68 -11.04 -6.15
N ASN A 353 15.52 -12.00 -6.59
CA ASN A 353 16.33 -11.87 -7.79
C ASN A 353 15.50 -11.69 -9.06
N ALA A 354 14.29 -12.26 -9.11
CA ALA A 354 13.37 -12.06 -10.23
C ALA A 354 12.84 -10.62 -10.32
N MET A 355 12.90 -9.87 -9.22
CA MET A 355 12.34 -8.50 -9.12
C MET A 355 13.40 -7.40 -8.98
N LYS A 356 14.61 -7.73 -8.55
CA LYS A 356 15.64 -6.70 -8.24
C LYS A 356 16.09 -5.89 -9.46
N ASN A 357 16.54 -4.68 -9.18
CA ASN A 357 17.15 -3.73 -10.13
C ASN A 357 16.25 -3.34 -11.31
N LYS A 358 14.93 -3.37 -11.11
CA LYS A 358 13.95 -2.94 -12.10
C LYS A 358 12.66 -2.43 -11.44
N PHE A 359 11.85 -1.75 -12.22
CA PHE A 359 10.47 -1.50 -11.83
C PHE A 359 9.65 -2.78 -11.96
N VAL A 360 8.83 -3.05 -10.96
CA VAL A 360 7.89 -4.17 -10.94
C VAL A 360 6.51 -3.67 -10.51
N VAL A 361 5.49 -4.18 -11.19
CA VAL A 361 4.13 -4.13 -10.66
C VAL A 361 4.06 -5.11 -9.50
N SER A 362 3.54 -4.68 -8.35
CA SER A 362 3.41 -5.57 -7.19
C SER A 362 2.62 -6.83 -7.57
N PRO A 363 3.10 -8.05 -7.26
CA PRO A 363 2.37 -9.30 -7.51
C PRO A 363 0.94 -9.30 -7.00
N ILE A 364 0.67 -8.75 -5.82
CA ILE A 364 -0.68 -8.64 -5.29
C ILE A 364 -1.57 -7.73 -6.15
N VAL A 365 -1.05 -6.58 -6.59
CA VAL A 365 -1.81 -5.64 -7.43
C VAL A 365 -2.06 -6.26 -8.81
N TYR A 366 -1.08 -6.96 -9.37
CA TYR A 366 -1.28 -7.66 -10.63
C TYR A 366 -2.39 -8.72 -10.52
N VAL A 367 -2.33 -9.58 -9.51
CA VAL A 367 -3.28 -10.69 -9.32
C VAL A 367 -4.69 -10.19 -9.00
N ILE A 368 -4.82 -9.14 -8.18
CA ILE A 368 -6.14 -8.64 -7.76
C ILE A 368 -6.74 -7.66 -8.77
N VAL A 369 -5.93 -6.90 -9.50
CA VAL A 369 -6.40 -5.79 -10.33
C VAL A 369 -5.94 -5.94 -11.78
N PHE A 370 -4.65 -5.79 -12.06
CA PHE A 370 -4.16 -5.44 -13.39
C PHE A 370 -4.31 -6.53 -14.44
N GLN A 371 -4.35 -7.80 -14.05
CA GLN A 371 -4.57 -8.88 -15.01
C GLN A 371 -5.94 -8.80 -15.71
N PHE A 372 -6.92 -8.14 -15.11
CA PHE A 372 -8.29 -8.03 -15.62
C PHE A 372 -8.53 -6.76 -16.45
N PHE A 373 -7.62 -5.78 -16.40
CA PHE A 373 -7.75 -4.47 -17.05
C PHE A 373 -6.58 -4.16 -17.99
N ARG A 374 -6.12 -5.18 -18.74
CA ARG A 374 -4.92 -5.06 -19.58
C ARG A 374 -5.09 -4.03 -20.70
N GLU A 375 -6.28 -3.93 -21.28
CA GLU A 375 -6.55 -3.00 -22.38
C GLU A 375 -6.52 -1.55 -21.91
N GLU A 376 -7.14 -1.27 -20.77
CA GLU A 376 -7.15 0.05 -20.14
C GLU A 376 -5.74 0.48 -19.72
N ILE A 377 -4.95 -0.46 -19.17
CA ILE A 377 -3.54 -0.22 -18.81
C ILE A 377 -2.71 0.06 -20.07
N ARG A 378 -2.95 -0.66 -21.15
CA ARG A 378 -2.28 -0.43 -22.43
C ARG A 378 -2.57 0.96 -22.97
N GLU A 379 -3.82 1.39 -22.91
CA GLU A 379 -4.24 2.71 -23.38
C GLU A 379 -3.67 3.83 -22.50
N TRP A 380 -3.79 3.68 -21.17
CA TRP A 380 -3.15 4.59 -20.21
C TRP A 380 -1.63 4.72 -20.48
N LYS A 381 -0.91 3.61 -20.67
CA LYS A 381 0.53 3.63 -20.97
C LYS A 381 0.84 4.43 -22.23
N LYS A 382 0.06 4.23 -23.31
CA LYS A 382 0.22 4.99 -24.55
C LYS A 382 -0.07 6.49 -24.34
N ASN A 383 -1.09 6.82 -23.56
CA ASN A 383 -1.44 8.20 -23.23
C ASN A 383 -0.32 8.88 -22.44
N CYS A 384 0.22 8.23 -21.41
CA CYS A 384 1.39 8.72 -20.67
C CYS A 384 2.57 8.99 -21.61
N GLN A 385 2.92 8.04 -22.48
CA GLN A 385 4.04 8.18 -23.41
C GLN A 385 3.84 9.33 -24.42
N ARG A 386 2.61 9.57 -24.86
CA ARG A 386 2.28 10.70 -25.76
C ARG A 386 2.30 12.05 -25.06
N ARG A 387 1.79 12.13 -23.82
CA ARG A 387 1.63 13.39 -23.08
C ARG A 387 2.91 13.81 -22.35
N PHE A 388 3.65 12.86 -21.80
CA PHE A 388 4.81 13.12 -20.94
C PHE A 388 6.13 13.10 -21.73
N ILE A 389 6.17 13.92 -22.79
CA ILE A 389 7.30 13.98 -23.71
C ILE A 389 8.56 14.40 -22.96
N GLY A 390 9.61 13.61 -23.09
CA GLY A 390 10.90 13.86 -22.47
C GLY A 390 11.02 13.37 -21.02
N ALA A 391 9.99 12.67 -20.49
CA ALA A 391 10.10 11.99 -19.19
C ALA A 391 11.27 11.00 -19.22
N ASN A 392 12.19 11.14 -18.26
CA ASN A 392 13.37 10.30 -18.18
C ASN A 392 13.72 9.85 -16.75
N ARG A 393 12.97 10.31 -15.76
CA ARG A 393 13.16 10.00 -14.33
C ARG A 393 11.85 9.53 -13.74
N VAL A 394 11.92 8.73 -12.67
CA VAL A 394 10.73 8.25 -11.94
C VAL A 394 10.99 8.32 -10.44
N VAL A 395 9.99 8.79 -9.70
CA VAL A 395 9.95 8.73 -8.23
C VAL A 395 8.66 8.02 -7.83
N ALA A 396 8.79 6.87 -7.19
CA ALA A 396 7.68 6.11 -6.61
C ALA A 396 7.51 6.46 -5.13
N SER A 397 6.30 6.28 -4.58
CA SER A 397 6.01 6.59 -3.18
C SER A 397 6.51 5.51 -2.21
N HIS A 398 6.86 4.33 -2.73
CA HIS A 398 7.45 3.24 -1.95
C HIS A 398 8.84 2.88 -2.44
N PHE A 399 9.60 2.20 -1.58
CA PHE A 399 10.97 1.74 -1.80
C PHE A 399 11.97 2.86 -2.12
N PRO A 400 13.24 2.56 -2.38
CA PRO A 400 14.22 3.59 -2.68
C PRO A 400 13.87 4.39 -3.93
N ALA A 401 14.07 5.71 -3.89
CA ALA A 401 14.00 6.55 -5.08
C ALA A 401 15.23 6.26 -5.94
N SER A 402 15.07 5.43 -6.97
CA SER A 402 16.19 5.10 -7.84
C SER A 402 16.57 6.26 -8.74
N LYS A 403 17.81 6.72 -8.62
CA LYS A 403 18.42 7.69 -9.57
C LYS A 403 18.91 7.02 -10.86
N LYS A 404 18.94 5.68 -10.90
CA LYS A 404 19.42 4.89 -12.05
C LYS A 404 18.30 4.50 -13.00
N ALA A 405 17.08 4.31 -12.48
CA ALA A 405 15.94 3.87 -13.27
C ALA A 405 15.28 5.04 -14.03
N THR A 406 14.82 4.76 -15.22
CA THR A 406 14.25 5.72 -16.14
C THR A 406 12.74 5.53 -16.33
N ALA A 407 12.07 6.52 -16.95
CA ALA A 407 10.68 6.37 -17.37
C ALA A 407 10.46 5.18 -18.31
N LYS A 408 11.46 4.83 -19.12
CA LYS A 408 11.39 3.62 -19.98
C LYS A 408 11.32 2.35 -19.13
N ASP A 409 12.13 2.27 -18.07
CA ASP A 409 12.12 1.11 -17.16
C ASP A 409 10.78 0.98 -16.43
N PHE A 410 10.18 2.12 -16.04
CA PHE A 410 8.84 2.15 -15.48
C PHE A 410 7.80 1.58 -16.44
N TYR A 411 7.77 2.02 -17.70
CA TYR A 411 6.83 1.50 -18.68
C TYR A 411 7.06 0.02 -19.03
N LEU A 412 8.28 -0.50 -18.87
CA LEU A 412 8.57 -1.91 -19.07
C LEU A 412 7.91 -2.80 -18.00
N ALA A 413 7.66 -2.28 -16.79
CA ALA A 413 6.90 -3.03 -15.77
C ALA A 413 5.48 -3.38 -16.23
N PHE A 414 4.91 -2.62 -17.16
CA PHE A 414 3.58 -2.82 -17.73
C PHE A 414 3.60 -3.50 -19.11
N LYS A 415 4.71 -4.17 -19.47
CA LYS A 415 4.81 -4.89 -20.75
C LYS A 415 3.75 -6.00 -20.88
N PHE A 416 3.34 -6.59 -19.77
CA PHE A 416 2.28 -7.61 -19.73
C PHE A 416 0.94 -7.11 -20.33
N ALA A 417 0.71 -5.81 -20.41
CA ALA A 417 -0.48 -5.24 -21.01
C ALA A 417 -0.40 -5.11 -22.54
N ASP A 418 0.77 -5.30 -23.15
CA ASP A 418 0.96 -5.12 -24.59
C ASP A 418 0.31 -6.25 -25.41
N SER A 419 0.22 -7.46 -24.84
CA SER A 419 -0.49 -8.59 -25.44
C SER A 419 -0.99 -9.55 -24.36
N ASP A 420 -1.99 -10.38 -24.69
CA ASP A 420 -2.57 -11.33 -23.75
C ASP A 420 -1.64 -12.49 -23.39
N SER A 421 -0.63 -12.77 -24.22
CA SER A 421 0.39 -13.77 -23.95
C SER A 421 1.53 -13.28 -23.06
N GLU A 422 1.68 -11.98 -22.86
CA GLU A 422 2.71 -11.41 -22.00
C GLU A 422 2.31 -11.47 -20.52
N VAL A 423 3.28 -11.68 -19.65
CA VAL A 423 3.12 -11.70 -18.20
C VAL A 423 4.16 -10.79 -17.56
N PRO A 424 3.96 -10.34 -16.30
CA PRO A 424 5.00 -9.59 -15.60
C PRO A 424 6.32 -10.36 -15.56
N SER A 425 7.43 -9.64 -15.59
CA SER A 425 8.77 -10.21 -15.74
C SER A 425 9.18 -11.20 -14.65
N TYR A 426 8.53 -11.17 -13.48
CA TYR A 426 8.78 -12.15 -12.41
C TYR A 426 8.05 -13.48 -12.62
N TYR A 427 7.09 -13.57 -13.56
CA TYR A 427 6.44 -14.83 -13.95
C TYR A 427 7.28 -15.67 -14.90
N SER A 428 8.22 -15.06 -15.64
CA SER A 428 9.14 -15.80 -16.53
C SER A 428 10.20 -16.57 -15.77
N ASP A 429 10.51 -16.19 -14.52
CA ASP A 429 11.23 -17.02 -13.58
C ASP A 429 10.22 -17.89 -12.82
N PRO A 430 10.54 -19.14 -12.44
CA PRO A 430 9.64 -19.98 -11.67
C PRO A 430 9.48 -19.43 -10.25
N LEU A 431 8.78 -18.31 -10.14
CA LEU A 431 8.41 -17.67 -8.91
C LEU A 431 7.22 -18.44 -8.34
N ASP A 432 7.39 -19.02 -7.17
CA ASP A 432 6.27 -19.60 -6.44
C ASP A 432 5.43 -18.47 -5.84
N LEU A 433 4.30 -18.19 -6.47
CA LEU A 433 3.37 -17.15 -6.02
C LEU A 433 2.56 -17.56 -4.78
N GLY A 434 2.65 -18.83 -4.38
CA GLY A 434 2.05 -19.33 -3.15
C GLY A 434 0.55 -19.02 -3.00
N SER A 435 0.20 -18.24 -1.99
CA SER A 435 -1.21 -17.87 -1.72
C SER A 435 -1.85 -17.03 -2.82
N LEU A 436 -1.06 -16.30 -3.61
CA LEU A 436 -1.60 -15.49 -4.71
C LEU A 436 -2.18 -16.34 -5.83
N GLU A 437 -1.64 -17.54 -6.08
CA GLU A 437 -2.24 -18.48 -7.05
C GLU A 437 -3.64 -18.94 -6.62
N LEU A 438 -3.82 -19.18 -5.32
CA LEU A 438 -5.13 -19.52 -4.79
C LEU A 438 -6.10 -18.35 -4.90
N VAL A 439 -5.66 -17.14 -4.55
CA VAL A 439 -6.45 -15.91 -4.72
C VAL A 439 -6.84 -15.73 -6.17
N GLN A 440 -5.90 -15.88 -7.11
CA GLN A 440 -6.17 -15.78 -8.54
C GLN A 440 -7.22 -16.79 -9.02
N LYS A 441 -7.10 -18.06 -8.60
CA LYS A 441 -8.08 -19.11 -8.94
C LYS A 441 -9.47 -18.79 -8.40
N VAL A 442 -9.55 -18.29 -7.16
CA VAL A 442 -10.81 -17.88 -6.54
C VAL A 442 -11.43 -16.70 -7.29
N LEU A 443 -10.67 -15.66 -7.58
CA LEU A 443 -11.15 -14.46 -8.29
C LEU A 443 -11.65 -14.80 -9.70
N ASN A 444 -10.91 -15.64 -10.42
CA ASN A 444 -11.33 -16.12 -11.74
C ASN A 444 -12.62 -16.96 -11.69
N PHE A 445 -12.78 -17.78 -10.63
CA PHE A 445 -13.97 -18.63 -10.45
C PHE A 445 -15.23 -17.81 -10.15
N ILE A 446 -15.13 -16.80 -9.28
CA ILE A 446 -16.29 -16.00 -8.85
C ILE A 446 -16.64 -14.84 -9.79
N LYS A 447 -15.87 -14.63 -10.87
CA LYS A 447 -16.05 -13.53 -11.82
C LYS A 447 -16.36 -12.22 -11.10
N VAL A 448 -15.41 -11.77 -10.29
CA VAL A 448 -15.56 -10.59 -9.40
C VAL A 448 -15.58 -9.27 -10.17
N TYR A 449 -15.23 -9.31 -11.44
CA TYR A 449 -15.03 -8.14 -12.29
C TYR A 449 -16.06 -8.14 -13.41
N ASP A 450 -16.78 -7.04 -13.54
CA ASP A 450 -17.68 -6.75 -14.66
C ASP A 450 -16.92 -6.01 -15.77
#